data_e4bccb8754ee2d9213849316e6c4021d
#
_entry.id   e4bccb8754ee2d9213849316e6c4021d
#
_cell.length_a   1.000
_cell.length_b   1.000
_cell.length_c   1.000
_cell.angle_alpha   90.00
_cell.angle_beta   90.00
_cell.angle_gamma   90.00
#
_symmetry.space_group_name_H-M   'P 1'
#
loop_
_entity.id
_entity.type
_entity.pdbx_description
1 polymer ?
#
loop_
_entity_poly.entity_id
_entity_poly.type
_entity_poly.pdbx_seq_one_letter_code
_entity_poly.pdbx_strand_id
1 'polypeptide(L)'
;VGILQALALTGSLTYEMVIPMVMGLNIGTCATSLISSIGTSYKAKRVAVIHFSIKVIGTVICLPLYLLITSVLQLDFIHIAVTPWNIAMVHTIYNLAITAILMPFTKYLVKLGKWLVKAKDETAPKDSMQYAPDLLLLRSPSVALQECDHYTFRMAGTARDSLERAISLIGAYNEQDAEVVLKQEDTLDLYEDRLDTYLVYLSA
;
A
#
# COMPACT_ATOMS: atom_id res chain seq x y z
N VAL A 1 17.03 -6.36 6.58
CA VAL A 1 17.00 -7.47 7.59
C VAL A 1 18.12 -8.47 7.31
N GLY A 2 18.28 -8.95 6.06
CA GLY A 2 19.29 -9.97 5.71
C GLY A 2 20.72 -9.60 6.11
N ILE A 3 21.16 -8.36 5.92
CA ILE A 3 22.49 -7.88 6.34
C ILE A 3 22.65 -7.98 7.87
N LEU A 4 21.62 -7.61 8.64
CA LEU A 4 21.66 -7.75 10.10
C LEU A 4 21.73 -9.22 10.53
N GLN A 5 21.01 -10.10 9.83
CA GLN A 5 21.05 -11.53 10.11
C GLN A 5 22.44 -12.13 9.81
N ALA A 6 23.09 -11.69 8.72
CA ALA A 6 24.44 -12.10 8.40
C ALA A 6 25.46 -11.59 9.46
N LEU A 7 25.32 -10.36 9.92
CA LEU A 7 26.15 -9.81 11.00
C LEU A 7 25.91 -10.52 12.34
N ALA A 8 24.69 -10.97 12.63
CA ALA A 8 24.41 -11.72 13.86
C ALA A 8 25.17 -13.04 13.95
N LEU A 9 25.53 -13.64 12.82
CA LEU A 9 26.35 -14.85 12.81
C LEU A 9 27.77 -14.63 13.32
N THR A 10 28.27 -13.38 13.31
CA THR A 10 29.58 -13.04 13.88
C THR A 10 29.57 -12.92 15.41
N GLY A 11 28.38 -12.94 16.04
CA GLY A 11 28.22 -12.75 17.49
C GLY A 11 28.43 -11.31 17.98
N SER A 12 28.63 -10.34 17.08
CA SER A 12 28.93 -8.94 17.44
C SER A 12 27.69 -8.07 17.68
N LEU A 13 26.51 -8.56 17.40
CA LEU A 13 25.26 -7.81 17.59
C LEU A 13 24.53 -8.22 18.86
N THR A 14 24.13 -7.23 19.66
CA THR A 14 23.30 -7.39 20.85
C THR A 14 21.86 -6.90 20.62
N TYR A 15 20.92 -7.27 21.50
CA TYR A 15 19.55 -6.74 21.43
C TYR A 15 19.51 -5.22 21.53
N GLU A 16 20.39 -4.61 22.34
CA GLU A 16 20.50 -3.15 22.48
C GLU A 16 20.72 -2.46 21.13
N MET A 17 21.55 -3.05 20.25
CA MET A 17 21.82 -2.52 18.90
C MET A 17 20.70 -2.87 17.94
N VAL A 18 20.23 -4.11 17.97
CA VAL A 18 19.32 -4.64 16.95
C VAL A 18 17.91 -4.05 17.04
N ILE A 19 17.40 -3.82 18.24
CA ILE A 19 16.03 -3.30 18.42
C ILE A 19 15.87 -1.92 17.74
N PRO A 20 16.71 -0.90 18.02
CA PRO A 20 16.62 0.38 17.30
C PRO A 20 16.89 0.25 15.80
N MET A 21 17.82 -0.63 15.38
CA MET A 21 18.09 -0.85 13.95
C MET A 21 16.88 -1.43 13.23
N VAL A 22 16.17 -2.37 13.82
CA VAL A 22 14.93 -2.94 13.24
C VAL A 22 13.84 -1.88 13.12
N MET A 23 13.72 -0.99 14.11
CA MET A 23 12.78 0.15 14.03
C MET A 23 13.10 1.07 12.84
N GLY A 24 14.38 1.42 12.65
CA GLY A 24 14.83 2.23 11.50
C GLY A 24 14.64 1.52 10.15
N LEU A 25 14.94 0.21 10.09
CA LEU A 25 14.72 -0.60 8.88
C LEU A 25 13.25 -0.63 8.43
N ASN A 26 12.31 -0.62 9.37
CA ASN A 26 10.88 -0.55 9.05
C ASN A 26 10.51 0.74 8.32
N ILE A 27 11.13 1.87 8.67
CA ILE A 27 10.95 3.12 7.91
C ILE A 27 11.57 2.98 6.51
N GLY A 28 12.78 2.42 6.44
CA GLY A 28 13.48 2.22 5.15
C GLY A 28 12.72 1.35 4.15
N THR A 29 12.00 0.33 4.62
CA THR A 29 11.18 -0.54 3.74
C THR A 29 10.02 0.20 3.08
N CYS A 30 9.59 1.34 3.60
CA CYS A 30 8.53 2.15 3.00
C CYS A 30 8.99 2.98 1.79
N ALA A 31 10.31 3.12 1.60
CA ALA A 31 10.86 3.88 0.47
C ALA A 31 10.43 3.29 -0.87
N THR A 32 10.38 1.96 -0.98
CA THR A 32 9.93 1.27 -2.19
C THR A 32 8.46 1.57 -2.51
N SER A 33 7.58 1.54 -1.51
CA SER A 33 6.17 1.87 -1.68
C SER A 33 5.97 3.34 -2.10
N LEU A 34 6.76 4.27 -1.53
CA LEU A 34 6.71 5.68 -1.90
C LEU A 34 7.18 5.90 -3.34
N ILE A 35 8.29 5.26 -3.74
CA ILE A 35 8.82 5.34 -5.10
C ILE A 35 7.81 4.75 -6.10
N SER A 36 7.27 3.57 -5.81
CA SER A 36 6.27 2.91 -6.66
C SER A 36 4.97 3.71 -6.80
N SER A 37 4.67 4.60 -5.84
CA SER A 37 3.49 5.46 -5.92
C SER A 37 3.67 6.70 -6.82
N ILE A 38 4.90 6.97 -7.30
CA ILE A 38 5.17 8.08 -8.21
C ILE A 38 4.54 7.77 -9.57
N GLY A 39 3.74 8.70 -10.08
CA GLY A 39 3.01 8.50 -11.34
C GLY A 39 1.67 7.77 -11.21
N THR A 40 1.36 7.15 -10.07
CA THR A 40 0.10 6.43 -9.86
C THR A 40 -1.06 7.34 -9.41
N SER A 41 -2.25 6.76 -9.27
CA SER A 41 -3.45 7.44 -8.79
C SER A 41 -3.26 8.06 -7.38
N TYR A 42 -4.06 9.08 -7.06
CA TYR A 42 -4.02 9.70 -5.73
C TYR A 42 -4.40 8.71 -4.61
N LYS A 43 -5.18 7.67 -4.92
CA LYS A 43 -5.54 6.61 -3.98
C LYS A 43 -4.32 5.76 -3.62
N ALA A 44 -3.54 5.33 -4.62
CA ALA A 44 -2.29 4.60 -4.41
C ALA A 44 -1.27 5.44 -3.62
N LYS A 45 -1.11 6.72 -3.95
CA LYS A 45 -0.28 7.66 -3.19
C LYS A 45 -0.70 7.78 -1.74
N ARG A 46 -2.02 7.84 -1.45
CA ARG A 46 -2.55 7.86 -0.08
C ARG A 46 -2.18 6.60 0.69
N VAL A 47 -2.32 5.43 0.07
CA VAL A 47 -1.93 4.15 0.71
C VAL A 47 -0.45 4.14 1.05
N ALA A 48 0.42 4.54 0.12
CA ALA A 48 1.86 4.62 0.34
C ALA A 48 2.23 5.58 1.48
N VAL A 49 1.61 6.77 1.51
CA VAL A 49 1.82 7.77 2.56
C VAL A 49 1.28 7.30 3.91
N ILE A 50 0.13 6.63 3.96
CA ILE A 50 -0.41 6.06 5.21
C ILE A 50 0.53 4.96 5.71
N HIS A 51 1.01 4.07 4.85
CA HIS A 51 1.99 3.04 5.21
C HIS A 51 3.26 3.65 5.82
N PHE A 52 3.85 4.65 5.14
CA PHE A 52 5.01 5.39 5.65
C PHE A 52 4.71 6.05 7.02
N SER A 53 3.56 6.72 7.15
CA SER A 53 3.16 7.39 8.39
C SER A 53 3.03 6.42 9.56
N ILE A 54 2.48 5.21 9.34
CA ILE A 54 2.37 4.16 10.36
C ILE A 54 3.76 3.79 10.89
N LYS A 55 4.73 3.58 9.99
CA LYS A 55 6.09 3.20 10.40
C LYS A 55 6.83 4.32 11.11
N VAL A 56 6.69 5.57 10.66
CA VAL A 56 7.29 6.74 11.30
C VAL A 56 6.67 6.97 12.69
N ILE A 57 5.33 7.01 12.79
CA ILE A 57 4.63 7.21 14.06
C ILE A 57 4.97 6.08 15.05
N GLY A 58 4.94 4.84 14.58
CA GLY A 58 5.31 3.68 15.38
C GLY A 58 6.74 3.79 15.93
N THR A 59 7.70 4.18 15.10
CA THR A 59 9.09 4.36 15.53
C THR A 59 9.23 5.54 16.52
N VAL A 60 8.58 6.67 16.26
CA VAL A 60 8.60 7.86 17.14
C VAL A 60 7.99 7.55 18.52
N ILE A 61 7.04 6.64 18.60
CA ILE A 61 6.46 6.21 19.89
C ILE A 61 7.33 5.13 20.54
N CYS A 62 7.69 4.08 19.79
CA CYS A 62 8.34 2.91 20.37
C CYS A 62 9.81 3.14 20.72
N LEU A 63 10.56 3.96 19.97
CA LEU A 63 11.98 4.17 20.22
C LEU A 63 12.24 4.93 21.55
N PRO A 64 11.59 6.07 21.84
CA PRO A 64 11.73 6.72 23.14
C PRO A 64 11.25 5.84 24.31
N LEU A 65 10.16 5.09 24.11
CA LEU A 65 9.63 4.17 25.11
C LEU A 65 10.64 3.06 25.40
N TYR A 66 11.25 2.48 24.36
CA TYR A 66 12.33 1.50 24.51
C TYR A 66 13.50 2.06 25.29
N LEU A 67 14.00 3.25 24.93
CA LEU A 67 15.12 3.90 25.61
C LEU A 67 14.79 4.22 27.09
N LEU A 68 13.56 4.66 27.37
CA LEU A 68 13.09 4.90 28.71
C LEU A 68 13.05 3.61 29.55
N ILE A 69 12.47 2.55 28.99
CA ILE A 69 12.37 1.25 29.67
C ILE A 69 13.76 0.69 29.97
N THR A 70 14.67 0.71 29.03
CA THR A 70 16.03 0.18 29.22
C THR A 70 16.84 1.00 30.19
N SER A 71 16.67 2.33 30.23
CA SER A 71 17.38 3.20 31.20
C SER A 71 16.88 3.03 32.63
N VAL A 72 15.58 2.74 32.83
CA VAL A 72 14.99 2.62 34.18
C VAL A 72 15.14 1.20 34.72
N LEU A 73 14.89 0.17 33.90
CA LEU A 73 14.83 -1.21 34.34
C LEU A 73 16.18 -1.95 34.32
N GLN A 74 17.24 -1.35 33.74
CA GLN A 74 18.59 -1.96 33.63
C GLN A 74 18.56 -3.44 33.25
N LEU A 75 17.93 -3.72 32.11
CA LEU A 75 17.64 -5.07 31.66
C LEU A 75 18.91 -5.76 31.14
N ASP A 76 19.46 -6.71 31.86
CA ASP A 76 20.70 -7.42 31.50
C ASP A 76 20.60 -8.18 30.17
N PHE A 77 19.41 -8.62 29.77
CA PHE A 77 19.22 -9.37 28.56
C PHE A 77 19.52 -8.57 27.26
N ILE A 78 19.49 -7.22 27.32
CA ILE A 78 19.77 -6.40 26.12
C ILE A 78 21.22 -6.49 25.66
N HIS A 79 22.13 -6.89 26.53
CA HIS A 79 23.55 -7.06 26.22
C HIS A 79 23.91 -8.45 25.69
N ILE A 80 22.92 -9.36 25.62
CA ILE A 80 23.12 -10.71 25.07
C ILE A 80 23.23 -10.62 23.55
N ALA A 81 24.14 -11.40 22.96
CA ALA A 81 24.28 -11.53 21.51
C ALA A 81 23.02 -12.13 20.89
N VAL A 82 22.60 -11.57 19.77
CA VAL A 82 21.42 -12.03 19.03
C VAL A 82 21.78 -13.04 17.96
N THR A 83 20.86 -13.97 17.72
CA THR A 83 20.90 -14.89 16.56
C THR A 83 20.05 -14.34 15.40
N PRO A 84 20.21 -14.83 14.16
CA PRO A 84 19.34 -14.46 13.04
C PRO A 84 17.85 -14.68 13.33
N TRP A 85 17.51 -15.72 14.07
CA TRP A 85 16.15 -16.01 14.53
C TRP A 85 15.61 -14.91 15.46
N ASN A 86 16.43 -14.46 16.41
CA ASN A 86 16.04 -13.40 17.34
C ASN A 86 15.74 -12.08 16.62
N ILE A 87 16.48 -11.76 15.56
CA ILE A 87 16.22 -10.56 14.72
C ILE A 87 14.85 -10.68 14.04
N ALA A 88 14.53 -11.85 13.48
CA ALA A 88 13.23 -12.08 12.86
C ALA A 88 12.10 -11.96 13.89
N MET A 89 12.28 -12.48 15.09
CA MET A 89 11.31 -12.37 16.19
C MET A 89 11.11 -10.92 16.63
N VAL A 90 12.19 -10.16 16.84
CA VAL A 90 12.12 -8.73 17.19
C VAL A 90 11.35 -7.95 16.12
N HIS A 91 11.63 -8.22 14.83
CA HIS A 91 10.96 -7.57 13.71
C HIS A 91 9.46 -7.91 13.70
N THR A 92 9.09 -9.17 13.91
CA THR A 92 7.69 -9.61 13.94
C THR A 92 6.94 -9.00 15.14
N ILE A 93 7.52 -9.08 16.33
CA ILE A 93 6.90 -8.54 17.56
C ILE A 93 6.70 -7.03 17.43
N TYR A 94 7.71 -6.30 16.93
CA TYR A 94 7.61 -4.87 16.72
C TYR A 94 6.47 -4.50 15.75
N ASN A 95 6.38 -5.18 14.61
CA ASN A 95 5.31 -4.91 13.64
C ASN A 95 3.92 -5.26 14.20
N LEU A 96 3.79 -6.36 14.93
CA LEU A 96 2.53 -6.75 15.56
C LEU A 96 2.12 -5.74 16.63
N ALA A 97 3.05 -5.29 17.46
CA ALA A 97 2.81 -4.30 18.50
C ALA A 97 2.34 -2.96 17.89
N ILE A 98 3.03 -2.45 16.86
CA ILE A 98 2.61 -1.21 16.17
C ILE A 98 1.22 -1.37 15.56
N THR A 99 0.95 -2.49 14.91
CA THR A 99 -0.35 -2.75 14.29
C THR A 99 -1.44 -2.74 15.35
N ALA A 100 -1.25 -3.42 16.46
CA ALA A 100 -2.21 -3.46 17.57
C ALA A 100 -2.45 -2.07 18.18
N ILE A 101 -1.37 -1.28 18.38
CA ILE A 101 -1.46 0.08 18.94
C ILE A 101 -2.17 1.04 17.98
N LEU A 102 -1.88 0.98 16.67
CA LEU A 102 -2.40 1.94 15.70
C LEU A 102 -3.73 1.53 15.07
N MET A 103 -4.14 0.26 15.19
CA MET A 103 -5.41 -0.24 14.64
C MET A 103 -6.63 0.59 15.08
N PRO A 104 -6.82 0.94 16.37
CA PRO A 104 -7.96 1.76 16.79
C PRO A 104 -7.92 3.19 16.22
N PHE A 105 -6.74 3.66 15.79
CA PHE A 105 -6.53 5.00 15.23
C PHE A 105 -6.62 5.06 13.69
N THR A 106 -7.06 4.00 13.03
CA THR A 106 -7.15 3.90 11.56
C THR A 106 -7.88 5.08 10.92
N LYS A 107 -8.97 5.58 11.55
CA LYS A 107 -9.71 6.76 11.05
C LYS A 107 -8.85 8.02 10.98
N TYR A 108 -7.96 8.21 11.95
CA TYR A 108 -7.04 9.36 11.98
C TYR A 108 -5.92 9.20 10.95
N LEU A 109 -5.40 7.97 10.75
CA LEU A 109 -4.41 7.67 9.73
C LEU A 109 -4.95 7.91 8.32
N VAL A 110 -6.20 7.51 8.05
CA VAL A 110 -6.88 7.80 6.78
C VAL A 110 -7.07 9.31 6.59
N LYS A 111 -7.47 10.04 7.65
CA LYS A 111 -7.59 11.51 7.59
C LYS A 111 -6.24 12.18 7.30
N LEU A 112 -5.17 11.70 7.93
CA LEU A 112 -3.80 12.15 7.67
C LEU A 112 -3.39 11.92 6.21
N GLY A 113 -3.64 10.71 5.67
CA GLY A 113 -3.36 10.40 4.27
C GLY A 113 -4.14 11.30 3.29
N LYS A 114 -5.40 11.58 3.58
CA LYS A 114 -6.22 12.52 2.79
C LYS A 114 -5.72 13.97 2.88
N TRP A 115 -5.17 14.37 4.00
CA TRP A 115 -4.62 15.71 4.21
C TRP A 115 -3.27 15.89 3.48
N LEU A 116 -2.40 14.89 3.56
CA LEU A 116 -1.09 14.91 2.91
C LEU A 116 -1.19 14.78 1.39
N VAL A 117 -2.10 13.91 0.91
CA VAL A 117 -2.34 13.71 -0.52
C VAL A 117 -3.73 14.21 -0.85
N LYS A 118 -3.81 15.49 -1.23
CA LYS A 118 -5.06 16.07 -1.72
C LYS A 118 -5.44 15.39 -3.03
N ALA A 119 -6.71 14.99 -3.18
CA ALA A 119 -7.24 14.69 -4.50
C ALA A 119 -7.09 15.99 -5.33
N LYS A 120 -6.31 15.94 -6.40
CA LYS A 120 -6.50 16.90 -7.48
C LYS A 120 -7.95 16.67 -7.90
N ASP A 121 -8.75 17.73 -8.07
CA ASP A 121 -10.06 17.58 -8.69
C ASP A 121 -9.85 16.89 -10.04
N GLU A 122 -9.80 15.58 -10.00
CA GLU A 122 -10.21 14.80 -11.13
C GLU A 122 -11.71 15.11 -11.20
N THR A 123 -12.03 16.18 -11.92
CA THR A 123 -13.36 16.30 -12.52
C THR A 123 -13.55 14.95 -13.18
N ALA A 124 -14.31 14.07 -12.48
CA ALA A 124 -14.72 12.81 -13.07
C ALA A 124 -15.22 13.17 -14.47
N PRO A 125 -14.65 12.61 -15.53
CA PRO A 125 -15.10 12.95 -16.87
C PRO A 125 -16.62 12.95 -16.84
N LYS A 126 -17.28 13.95 -17.41
CA LYS A 126 -18.77 14.04 -17.42
C LYS A 126 -19.41 12.75 -17.97
N ASP A 127 -18.62 11.92 -18.65
CA ASP A 127 -18.95 10.59 -19.18
C ASP A 127 -18.67 9.42 -18.21
N SER A 128 -18.42 9.69 -16.92
CA SER A 128 -18.10 8.62 -15.94
C SER A 128 -19.26 7.63 -15.70
N MET A 129 -20.47 7.97 -16.10
CA MET A 129 -21.62 7.03 -16.14
C MET A 129 -21.44 5.90 -17.18
N GLN A 130 -20.52 6.05 -18.14
CA GLN A 130 -20.27 5.07 -19.19
C GLN A 130 -19.48 3.84 -18.68
N TYR A 131 -18.86 3.92 -17.51
CA TYR A 131 -17.94 2.91 -16.97
C TYR A 131 -18.48 2.15 -15.75
N ALA A 132 -19.76 2.32 -15.40
CA ALA A 132 -20.38 1.63 -14.29
C ALA A 132 -21.85 1.31 -14.57
N PRO A 133 -22.40 0.25 -13.93
CA PRO A 133 -23.83 -0.01 -13.95
C PRO A 133 -24.63 1.13 -13.30
N ASP A 134 -25.89 1.28 -13.70
CA ASP A 134 -26.81 2.26 -13.10
C ASP A 134 -27.10 1.86 -11.63
N LEU A 135 -26.97 2.82 -10.71
CA LEU A 135 -27.29 2.62 -9.30
C LEU A 135 -28.76 2.22 -9.06
N LEU A 136 -29.66 2.55 -9.98
CA LEU A 136 -31.07 2.11 -9.90
C LEU A 136 -31.22 0.59 -9.96
N LEU A 137 -30.28 -0.12 -10.59
CA LEU A 137 -30.28 -1.58 -10.70
C LEU A 137 -29.96 -2.28 -9.40
N LEU A 138 -29.41 -1.57 -8.40
CA LEU A 138 -29.17 -2.12 -7.05
C LEU A 138 -30.47 -2.60 -6.37
N ARG A 139 -31.64 -2.14 -6.84
CA ARG A 139 -32.94 -2.64 -6.36
C ARG A 139 -33.24 -4.07 -6.80
N SER A 140 -32.53 -4.60 -7.79
CA SER A 140 -32.63 -5.97 -8.29
C SER A 140 -31.25 -6.61 -8.35
N PRO A 141 -30.80 -7.28 -7.27
CA PRO A 141 -29.42 -7.78 -7.16
C PRO A 141 -28.99 -8.70 -8.31
N SER A 142 -29.89 -9.51 -8.86
CA SER A 142 -29.57 -10.40 -9.97
C SER A 142 -29.27 -9.65 -11.26
N VAL A 143 -30.02 -8.57 -11.54
CA VAL A 143 -29.80 -7.71 -12.73
C VAL A 143 -28.53 -6.87 -12.50
N ALA A 144 -28.33 -6.35 -11.30
CA ALA A 144 -27.13 -5.60 -10.95
C ALA A 144 -25.86 -6.44 -11.12
N LEU A 145 -25.88 -7.71 -10.73
CA LEU A 145 -24.75 -8.63 -10.89
C LEU A 145 -24.49 -8.93 -12.37
N GLN A 146 -25.53 -9.15 -13.17
CA GLN A 146 -25.40 -9.36 -14.60
C GLN A 146 -24.77 -8.15 -15.33
N GLU A 147 -25.15 -6.95 -14.91
CA GLU A 147 -24.53 -5.73 -15.44
C GLU A 147 -23.06 -5.60 -15.00
N CYS A 148 -22.71 -5.97 -13.78
CA CYS A 148 -21.30 -6.02 -13.35
C CYS A 148 -20.49 -6.95 -14.25
N ASP A 149 -21.01 -8.15 -14.57
CA ASP A 149 -20.36 -9.07 -15.48
C ASP A 149 -20.14 -8.43 -16.86
N HIS A 150 -21.15 -7.74 -17.39
CA HIS A 150 -21.04 -7.04 -18.68
C HIS A 150 -19.90 -6.00 -18.66
N TYR A 151 -19.82 -5.17 -17.61
CA TYR A 151 -18.74 -4.17 -17.49
C TYR A 151 -17.38 -4.82 -17.27
N THR A 152 -17.31 -5.93 -16.53
CA THR A 152 -16.09 -6.72 -16.34
C THR A 152 -15.58 -7.28 -17.67
N PHE A 153 -16.45 -7.79 -18.54
CA PHE A 153 -16.07 -8.24 -19.87
C PHE A 153 -15.56 -7.10 -20.75
N ARG A 154 -16.16 -5.92 -20.68
CA ARG A 154 -15.68 -4.74 -21.40
C ARG A 154 -14.29 -4.31 -20.90
N MET A 155 -14.10 -4.28 -19.59
CA MET A 155 -12.79 -4.01 -18.96
C MET A 155 -11.74 -5.01 -19.44
N ALA A 156 -12.04 -6.31 -19.42
CA ALA A 156 -11.15 -7.36 -19.90
C ALA A 156 -10.79 -7.20 -21.39
N GLY A 157 -11.74 -6.80 -22.22
CA GLY A 157 -11.50 -6.48 -23.64
C GLY A 157 -10.51 -5.33 -23.79
N THR A 158 -10.71 -4.24 -23.06
CA THR A 158 -9.79 -3.08 -23.10
C THR A 158 -8.39 -3.46 -22.60
N ALA A 159 -8.30 -4.26 -21.52
CA ALA A 159 -7.02 -4.73 -20.99
C ALA A 159 -6.26 -5.59 -22.00
N ARG A 160 -6.95 -6.50 -22.69
CA ARG A 160 -6.35 -7.31 -23.73
C ARG A 160 -5.81 -6.47 -24.86
N ASP A 161 -6.61 -5.53 -25.39
CA ASP A 161 -6.22 -4.68 -26.50
C ASP A 161 -5.03 -3.77 -26.11
N SER A 162 -5.01 -3.27 -24.86
CA SER A 162 -3.88 -2.50 -24.32
C SER A 162 -2.61 -3.34 -24.23
N LEU A 163 -2.71 -4.59 -23.75
CA LEU A 163 -1.58 -5.50 -23.64
C LEU A 163 -1.01 -5.87 -25.04
N GLU A 164 -1.87 -6.19 -26.01
CA GLU A 164 -1.45 -6.51 -27.38
C GLU A 164 -0.69 -5.33 -28.02
N ARG A 165 -1.18 -4.09 -27.84
CA ARG A 165 -0.49 -2.88 -28.29
C ARG A 165 0.84 -2.67 -27.56
N ALA A 166 0.87 -2.81 -26.22
CA ALA A 166 2.08 -2.66 -25.43
C ALA A 166 3.16 -3.67 -25.87
N ILE A 167 2.80 -4.91 -26.16
CA ILE A 167 3.71 -5.93 -26.70
C ILE A 167 4.24 -5.51 -28.08
N SER A 168 3.40 -4.96 -28.95
CA SER A 168 3.84 -4.51 -30.28
C SER A 168 4.84 -3.37 -30.22
N LEU A 169 4.75 -2.50 -29.20
CA LEU A 169 5.68 -1.40 -28.99
C LEU A 169 7.11 -1.86 -28.62
N ILE A 170 7.27 -3.09 -28.12
CA ILE A 170 8.60 -3.67 -27.83
C ILE A 170 9.36 -3.91 -29.14
N GLY A 171 8.66 -4.32 -30.21
CA GLY A 171 9.26 -4.58 -31.50
C GLY A 171 9.48 -3.32 -32.36
N ALA A 172 8.53 -2.38 -32.30
CA ALA A 172 8.55 -1.12 -33.06
C ALA A 172 7.85 -0.03 -32.23
N TYR A 173 8.65 0.84 -31.62
CA TYR A 173 8.10 1.94 -30.84
C TYR A 173 7.37 2.97 -31.71
N ASN A 174 6.13 3.29 -31.34
CA ASN A 174 5.31 4.33 -31.93
C ASN A 174 4.67 5.17 -30.82
N GLU A 175 4.90 6.48 -30.83
CA GLU A 175 4.42 7.40 -29.83
C GLU A 175 2.88 7.45 -29.76
N GLN A 176 2.21 7.36 -30.91
CA GLN A 176 0.74 7.37 -30.97
C GLN A 176 0.13 6.13 -30.28
N ASP A 177 0.71 4.95 -30.52
CA ASP A 177 0.27 3.71 -29.86
C ASP A 177 0.59 3.74 -28.36
N ALA A 178 1.71 4.32 -27.95
CA ALA A 178 2.05 4.51 -26.53
C ALA A 178 1.03 5.42 -25.82
N GLU A 179 0.61 6.53 -26.46
CA GLU A 179 -0.47 7.37 -25.91
C GLU A 179 -1.81 6.63 -25.80
N VAL A 180 -2.13 5.76 -26.78
CA VAL A 180 -3.36 4.95 -26.73
C VAL A 180 -3.31 3.98 -25.54
N VAL A 181 -2.17 3.31 -25.30
CA VAL A 181 -1.99 2.41 -24.16
C VAL A 181 -2.20 3.18 -22.84
N LEU A 182 -1.60 4.37 -22.68
CA LEU A 182 -1.79 5.20 -21.47
C LEU A 182 -3.27 5.61 -21.26
N LYS A 183 -3.97 5.98 -22.33
CA LYS A 183 -5.41 6.31 -22.25
C LYS A 183 -6.27 5.10 -21.90
N GLN A 184 -5.88 3.91 -22.39
CA GLN A 184 -6.56 2.66 -22.04
C GLN A 184 -6.32 2.28 -20.57
N GLU A 185 -5.12 2.56 -20.04
CA GLU A 185 -4.82 2.39 -18.59
C GLU A 185 -5.71 3.30 -17.74
N ASP A 186 -5.80 4.59 -18.05
CA ASP A 186 -6.72 5.53 -17.38
C ASP A 186 -8.18 5.02 -17.41
N THR A 187 -8.58 4.42 -18.54
CA THR A 187 -9.93 3.85 -18.70
C THR A 187 -10.14 2.61 -17.85
N LEU A 188 -9.12 1.75 -17.73
CA LEU A 188 -9.15 0.55 -16.88
C LEU A 188 -9.25 0.93 -15.39
N ASP A 189 -8.51 1.94 -14.95
CA ASP A 189 -8.60 2.48 -13.60
C ASP A 189 -10.02 2.99 -13.28
N LEU A 190 -10.68 3.63 -14.27
CA LEU A 190 -12.08 4.06 -14.10
C LEU A 190 -13.04 2.88 -13.97
N TYR A 191 -12.85 1.81 -14.76
CA TYR A 191 -13.66 0.59 -14.61
C TYR A 191 -13.47 -0.04 -13.23
N GLU A 192 -12.21 -0.19 -12.78
CA GLU A 192 -11.88 -0.75 -11.48
C GLU A 192 -12.56 0.02 -10.35
N ASP A 193 -12.34 1.34 -10.29
CA ASP A 193 -12.88 2.21 -9.26
C ASP A 193 -14.41 2.18 -9.18
N ARG A 194 -15.08 2.13 -10.34
CA ARG A 194 -16.53 2.18 -10.43
C ARG A 194 -17.17 0.84 -10.09
N LEU A 195 -16.61 -0.25 -10.62
CA LEU A 195 -17.09 -1.58 -10.33
C LEU A 195 -16.87 -1.95 -8.87
N ASP A 196 -15.70 -1.62 -8.29
CA ASP A 196 -15.43 -1.83 -6.87
C ASP A 196 -16.46 -1.12 -5.99
N THR A 197 -16.67 0.17 -6.24
CA THR A 197 -17.66 0.97 -5.52
C THR A 197 -19.08 0.39 -5.67
N TYR A 198 -19.46 -0.03 -6.87
CA TYR A 198 -20.78 -0.59 -7.14
C TYR A 198 -20.99 -1.93 -6.44
N LEU A 199 -19.99 -2.82 -6.46
CA LEU A 199 -20.02 -4.11 -5.78
C LEU A 199 -20.12 -3.95 -4.26
N VAL A 200 -19.46 -2.94 -3.68
CA VAL A 200 -19.61 -2.61 -2.25
C VAL A 200 -21.06 -2.24 -1.94
N TYR A 201 -21.71 -1.43 -2.77
CA TYR A 201 -23.14 -1.11 -2.57
C TYR A 201 -24.06 -2.31 -2.78
N LEU A 202 -23.71 -3.20 -3.70
CA LEU A 202 -24.51 -4.41 -3.98
C LEU A 202 -24.42 -5.43 -2.83
N SER A 203 -23.30 -5.43 -2.09
CA SER A 203 -23.04 -6.34 -0.97
C SER A 203 -23.58 -5.83 0.38
N ALA A 204 -24.02 -4.59 0.47
CA ALA A 204 -24.51 -3.95 1.70
C ALA A 204 -26.01 -4.14 1.88
#